data_b39b7cf57550adfa923292877b845d46
#
_entry.id   b39b7cf57550adfa923292877b845d46
#
_cell.length_a   1.000
_cell.length_b   1.000
_cell.length_c   1.000
_cell.angle_alpha   90.00
_cell.angle_beta   90.00
_cell.angle_gamma   90.00
#
_symmetry.space_group_name_H-M   'P 1'
#
loop_
_entity.id
_entity.type
_entity.pdbx_description
1 polymer ?
#
loop_
_entity_poly.entity_id
_entity_poly.type
_entity_poly.pdbx_seq_one_letter_code
_entity_poly.pdbx_strand_id
1 'polypeptide(L)'
;MRRLTIDPRPNWQKRVEEYGLFYHTIRNEPYWDESACYQFTNYEVDRIEEATQALHDMCMKLVEEVIDKRMFGLFFIPKEFEEFVIRSWEANEPSVYGRFDLAFDGVGAPRMLEYNADTPTALVEASVAQWVWLKDMDERGDQYNSIHEHLIDAWKAVLKRDAGPIHFAAMSKLDTPEDYITAEYMRDTASRPGRRPRSSTSPTSAGTGAGGASWTTPGSRSTGASSCTRGSGW
;
A
#
# COMPACT_ATOMS: atom_id res chain seq x y z
N MET A 1 0.89 21.08 6.29
CA MET A 1 1.94 20.20 5.69
C MET A 1 3.23 20.99 5.55
N ARG A 2 4.36 20.41 5.95
CA ARG A 2 5.69 21.04 5.85
C ARG A 2 6.66 20.08 5.17
N ARG A 3 7.33 20.54 4.12
CA ARG A 3 8.46 19.83 3.54
C ARG A 3 9.75 20.26 4.28
N LEU A 4 10.44 19.31 4.84
CA LEU A 4 11.69 19.54 5.57
C LEU A 4 12.85 18.98 4.73
N THR A 5 13.92 19.75 4.62
CA THR A 5 15.19 19.26 4.09
C THR A 5 15.95 18.59 5.24
N ILE A 6 16.45 17.41 4.99
CA ILE A 6 17.15 16.57 5.99
C ILE A 6 18.41 15.96 5.35
N ASP A 7 19.34 15.55 6.19
CA ASP A 7 20.51 14.80 5.72
C ASP A 7 20.13 13.33 5.52
N PRO A 8 20.40 12.74 4.34
CA PRO A 8 20.15 11.33 4.10
C PRO A 8 20.90 10.44 5.09
N ARG A 9 20.31 9.29 5.43
CA ARG A 9 20.99 8.28 6.27
C ARG A 9 22.29 7.80 5.58
N PRO A 10 23.37 7.57 6.33
CA PRO A 10 24.55 6.93 5.77
C PRO A 10 24.21 5.56 5.16
N ASN A 11 24.67 5.29 3.93
CA ASN A 11 24.42 4.03 3.22
C ASN A 11 22.92 3.68 3.01
N TRP A 12 22.07 4.69 2.87
CA TRP A 12 20.63 4.52 2.73
C TRP A 12 20.24 3.58 1.58
N GLN A 13 21.01 3.56 0.47
CA GLN A 13 20.76 2.67 -0.66
C GLN A 13 20.76 1.19 -0.21
N LYS A 14 21.82 0.78 0.47
CA LYS A 14 21.89 -0.59 1.01
C LYS A 14 20.77 -0.86 2.01
N ARG A 15 20.42 0.16 2.79
CA ARG A 15 19.38 0.03 3.79
C ARG A 15 18.00 -0.24 3.17
N VAL A 16 17.65 0.45 2.09
CA VAL A 16 16.37 0.22 1.40
C VAL A 16 16.37 -1.08 0.59
N GLU A 17 17.53 -1.49 0.06
CA GLU A 17 17.67 -2.79 -0.61
C GLU A 17 17.39 -3.98 0.33
N GLU A 18 17.72 -3.88 1.62
CA GLU A 18 17.41 -4.90 2.64
C GLU A 18 15.91 -5.19 2.74
N TYR A 19 15.07 -4.22 2.37
CA TYR A 19 13.61 -4.34 2.36
C TYR A 19 13.02 -4.53 0.95
N GLY A 20 13.89 -4.74 -0.05
CA GLY A 20 13.51 -5.05 -1.42
C GLY A 20 13.38 -3.85 -2.35
N LEU A 21 13.60 -2.64 -1.87
CA LEU A 21 13.58 -1.44 -2.72
C LEU A 21 14.93 -1.29 -3.46
N PHE A 22 15.24 -2.26 -4.34
CA PHE A 22 16.49 -2.28 -5.11
C PHE A 22 16.46 -1.34 -6.33
N TYR A 23 15.32 -0.76 -6.67
CA TYR A 23 15.14 0.22 -7.74
C TYR A 23 15.09 1.67 -7.19
N HIS A 24 15.75 1.91 -6.05
CA HIS A 24 15.82 3.23 -5.41
C HIS A 24 16.42 4.33 -6.29
N THR A 25 17.11 3.95 -7.38
CA THR A 25 17.67 4.87 -8.37
C THR A 25 17.31 4.39 -9.77
N ILE A 26 16.64 5.22 -10.57
CA ILE A 26 16.21 4.91 -11.93
C ILE A 26 16.90 5.89 -12.89
N ARG A 27 17.62 5.37 -13.90
CA ARG A 27 18.34 6.20 -14.90
C ARG A 27 19.25 7.28 -14.30
N ASN A 28 19.94 6.95 -13.19
CA ASN A 28 20.78 7.82 -12.38
C ASN A 28 20.04 8.94 -11.63
N GLU A 29 18.72 8.93 -11.60
CA GLU A 29 17.91 9.83 -10.77
C GLU A 29 17.41 9.07 -9.54
N PRO A 30 17.40 9.69 -8.35
CA PRO A 30 16.86 9.06 -7.16
C PRO A 30 15.35 8.90 -7.30
N TYR A 31 14.88 7.66 -7.29
CA TYR A 31 13.47 7.34 -7.14
C TYR A 31 13.05 7.48 -5.67
N TRP A 32 13.85 6.93 -4.76
CA TRP A 32 13.72 7.13 -3.33
C TRP A 32 14.68 8.23 -2.89
N ASP A 33 14.15 9.37 -2.48
CA ASP A 33 14.93 10.55 -2.07
C ASP A 33 14.86 10.76 -0.55
N GLU A 34 15.98 10.60 0.14
CA GLU A 34 16.09 10.82 1.58
C GLU A 34 16.53 12.26 1.95
N SER A 35 16.69 13.15 0.98
CA SER A 35 17.06 14.54 1.26
C SER A 35 15.92 15.39 1.81
N ALA A 36 14.72 14.84 1.83
CA ALA A 36 13.53 15.54 2.32
C ALA A 36 12.47 14.60 2.89
N CYS A 37 11.69 15.12 3.83
CA CYS A 37 10.48 14.47 4.31
C CYS A 37 9.32 15.46 4.43
N TYR A 38 8.11 14.91 4.54
CA TYR A 38 6.90 15.69 4.77
C TYR A 38 6.40 15.45 6.19
N GLN A 39 6.14 16.53 6.89
CA GLN A 39 5.54 16.51 8.21
C GLN A 39 4.10 17.00 8.12
N PHE A 40 3.18 16.22 8.65
CA PHE A 40 1.76 16.51 8.72
C PHE A 40 1.35 16.72 10.18
N THR A 41 0.34 17.55 10.38
CA THR A 41 -0.42 17.62 11.63
C THR A 41 -1.55 16.60 11.59
N ASN A 42 -2.07 16.17 12.76
CA ASN A 42 -3.23 15.27 12.81
C ASN A 42 -4.43 15.83 12.03
N TYR A 43 -4.67 17.13 12.13
CA TYR A 43 -5.74 17.79 11.37
C TYR A 43 -5.59 17.63 9.84
N GLU A 44 -4.38 17.70 9.33
CA GLU A 44 -4.11 17.51 7.89
C GLU A 44 -4.29 16.06 7.48
N VAL A 45 -3.90 15.12 8.36
CA VAL A 45 -4.13 13.68 8.15
C VAL A 45 -5.62 13.38 8.12
N ASP A 46 -6.38 13.84 9.12
CA ASP A 46 -7.84 13.65 9.19
C ASP A 46 -8.52 14.13 7.90
N ARG A 47 -8.08 15.28 7.37
CA ARG A 47 -8.62 15.82 6.11
C ARG A 47 -8.32 14.95 4.89
N ILE A 48 -7.13 14.35 4.84
CA ILE A 48 -6.76 13.42 3.77
C ILE A 48 -7.61 12.16 3.87
N GLU A 49 -7.80 11.61 5.07
CA GLU A 49 -8.64 10.44 5.32
C GLU A 49 -10.11 10.69 4.92
N GLU A 50 -10.69 11.79 5.39
CA GLU A 50 -12.07 12.19 5.05
C GLU A 50 -12.26 12.33 3.53
N ALA A 51 -11.31 13.00 2.86
CA ALA A 51 -11.36 13.18 1.42
C ALA A 51 -11.22 11.85 0.67
N THR A 52 -10.31 10.99 1.10
CA THR A 52 -10.09 9.67 0.52
C THR A 52 -11.33 8.80 0.63
N GLN A 53 -11.96 8.78 1.82
CA GLN A 53 -13.20 8.03 2.04
C GLN A 53 -14.33 8.55 1.14
N ALA A 54 -14.53 9.87 1.10
CA ALA A 54 -15.57 10.47 0.26
C ALA A 54 -15.36 10.18 -1.23
N LEU A 55 -14.12 10.26 -1.71
CA LEU A 55 -13.76 9.95 -3.10
C LEU A 55 -14.00 8.48 -3.41
N HIS A 56 -13.63 7.58 -2.48
CA HIS A 56 -13.89 6.15 -2.64
C HIS A 56 -15.38 5.86 -2.75
N ASP A 57 -16.20 6.40 -1.84
CA ASP A 57 -17.65 6.22 -1.88
C ASP A 57 -18.27 6.74 -3.18
N MET A 58 -17.75 7.83 -3.71
CA MET A 58 -18.17 8.35 -5.02
C MET A 58 -17.78 7.41 -6.16
N CYS A 59 -16.56 6.86 -6.14
CA CYS A 59 -16.11 5.91 -7.14
C CYS A 59 -16.95 4.61 -7.11
N MET A 60 -17.25 4.09 -5.91
CA MET A 60 -18.09 2.90 -5.77
C MET A 60 -19.52 3.12 -6.32
N LYS A 61 -20.11 4.29 -6.05
CA LYS A 61 -21.41 4.66 -6.62
C LYS A 61 -21.37 4.78 -8.13
N LEU A 62 -20.27 5.31 -8.67
CA LEU A 62 -20.09 5.38 -10.12
C LEU A 62 -20.00 3.98 -10.74
N VAL A 63 -19.26 3.07 -10.14
CA VAL A 63 -19.16 1.67 -10.60
C VAL A 63 -20.53 1.01 -10.59
N GLU A 64 -21.31 1.15 -9.52
CA GLU A 64 -22.70 0.67 -9.42
C GLU A 64 -23.54 1.21 -10.57
N GLU A 65 -23.51 2.53 -10.80
CA GLU A 65 -24.28 3.17 -11.89
C GLU A 65 -23.86 2.67 -13.29
N VAL A 66 -22.55 2.47 -13.51
CA VAL A 66 -22.02 1.94 -14.78
C VAL A 66 -22.53 0.53 -15.04
N ILE A 67 -22.55 -0.32 -14.00
CA ILE A 67 -23.03 -1.69 -14.08
C ILE A 67 -24.54 -1.72 -14.33
N ASP A 68 -25.32 -1.00 -13.52
CA ASP A 68 -26.78 -0.96 -13.61
C ASP A 68 -27.28 -0.47 -14.96
N LYS A 69 -26.64 0.55 -15.51
CA LYS A 69 -26.98 1.15 -16.81
C LYS A 69 -26.24 0.52 -17.99
N ARG A 70 -25.45 -0.51 -17.77
CA ARG A 70 -24.65 -1.18 -18.82
C ARG A 70 -23.77 -0.20 -19.63
N MET A 71 -23.17 0.79 -18.97
CA MET A 71 -22.37 1.84 -19.63
C MET A 71 -20.91 1.42 -19.87
N PHE A 72 -20.63 0.13 -20.00
CA PHE A 72 -19.30 -0.45 -20.14
C PHE A 72 -18.49 0.14 -21.32
N GLY A 73 -19.15 0.44 -22.43
CA GLY A 73 -18.52 1.03 -23.61
C GLY A 73 -17.88 2.40 -23.36
N LEU A 74 -18.37 3.18 -22.39
CA LEU A 74 -17.75 4.47 -21.99
C LEU A 74 -16.39 4.29 -21.30
N PHE A 75 -16.17 3.11 -20.75
CA PHE A 75 -14.93 2.73 -20.07
C PHE A 75 -14.07 1.76 -20.88
N PHE A 76 -14.39 1.61 -22.16
CA PHE A 76 -13.68 0.72 -23.08
C PHE A 76 -13.59 -0.74 -22.60
N ILE A 77 -14.54 -1.18 -21.78
CA ILE A 77 -14.64 -2.57 -21.34
C ILE A 77 -15.16 -3.40 -22.52
N PRO A 78 -14.39 -4.40 -23.00
CA PRO A 78 -14.83 -5.24 -24.10
C PRO A 78 -16.08 -6.04 -23.72
N LYS A 79 -16.97 -6.23 -24.69
CA LYS A 79 -18.29 -6.85 -24.47
C LYS A 79 -18.20 -8.25 -23.85
N GLU A 80 -17.18 -9.01 -24.18
CA GLU A 80 -16.92 -10.34 -23.65
C GLU A 80 -16.60 -10.36 -22.15
N PHE A 81 -16.21 -9.20 -21.56
CA PHE A 81 -15.91 -9.07 -20.13
C PHE A 81 -17.06 -8.47 -19.30
N GLU A 82 -18.10 -7.93 -19.95
CA GLU A 82 -19.21 -7.27 -19.22
C GLU A 82 -19.85 -8.20 -18.18
N GLU A 83 -20.22 -9.42 -18.56
CA GLU A 83 -20.82 -10.39 -17.64
C GLU A 83 -19.86 -10.88 -16.56
N PHE A 84 -18.56 -10.86 -16.81
CA PHE A 84 -17.55 -11.16 -15.80
C PHE A 84 -17.51 -10.06 -14.74
N VAL A 85 -17.48 -8.79 -15.15
CA VAL A 85 -17.51 -7.63 -14.23
C VAL A 85 -18.77 -7.63 -13.38
N ILE A 86 -19.93 -7.87 -13.99
CA ILE A 86 -21.22 -7.92 -13.27
C ILE A 86 -21.21 -9.01 -12.20
N ARG A 87 -20.80 -10.22 -12.58
CA ARG A 87 -20.74 -11.35 -11.61
C ARG A 87 -19.78 -11.08 -10.44
N SER A 88 -18.63 -10.47 -10.73
CA SER A 88 -17.67 -10.09 -9.68
C SER A 88 -18.29 -9.06 -8.72
N TRP A 89 -18.98 -8.06 -9.26
CA TRP A 89 -19.69 -7.06 -8.47
C TRP A 89 -20.82 -7.66 -7.61
N GLU A 90 -21.71 -8.43 -8.22
CA GLU A 90 -22.82 -9.10 -7.53
C GLU A 90 -22.34 -10.08 -6.46
N ALA A 91 -21.23 -10.76 -6.72
CA ALA A 91 -20.58 -11.63 -5.76
C ALA A 91 -19.88 -10.86 -4.63
N ASN A 92 -19.78 -9.55 -4.72
CA ASN A 92 -19.04 -8.71 -3.79
C ASN A 92 -17.62 -9.28 -3.56
N GLU A 93 -16.89 -9.49 -4.66
CA GLU A 93 -15.52 -10.01 -4.57
C GLU A 93 -14.62 -9.00 -3.84
N PRO A 94 -13.70 -9.48 -2.98
CA PRO A 94 -12.89 -8.60 -2.17
C PRO A 94 -11.89 -7.81 -3.01
N SER A 95 -11.81 -6.52 -2.77
CA SER A 95 -10.70 -5.66 -3.20
C SER A 95 -9.72 -5.52 -2.06
N VAL A 96 -8.42 -5.61 -2.32
CA VAL A 96 -7.40 -5.66 -1.27
C VAL A 96 -6.63 -4.36 -1.17
N TYR A 97 -6.33 -3.71 -2.30
CA TYR A 97 -5.47 -2.54 -2.32
C TYR A 97 -5.80 -1.62 -3.49
N GLY A 98 -5.85 -0.32 -3.22
CA GLY A 98 -5.96 0.74 -4.21
C GLY A 98 -5.16 1.97 -3.77
N ARG A 99 -4.82 2.86 -4.70
CA ARG A 99 -4.06 4.08 -4.44
C ARG A 99 -4.72 5.29 -5.09
N PHE A 100 -5.08 6.28 -4.27
CA PHE A 100 -5.41 7.60 -4.76
C PHE A 100 -4.16 8.46 -4.88
N ASP A 101 -3.98 9.12 -6.00
CA ASP A 101 -3.00 10.18 -6.15
C ASP A 101 -3.73 11.51 -5.95
N LEU A 102 -3.30 12.26 -4.92
CA LEU A 102 -3.95 13.47 -4.45
C LEU A 102 -3.03 14.69 -4.57
N ALA A 103 -3.57 15.82 -4.97
CA ALA A 103 -2.92 17.12 -4.81
C ALA A 103 -3.44 17.79 -3.53
N PHE A 104 -2.53 18.11 -2.60
CA PHE A 104 -2.85 18.72 -1.32
C PHE A 104 -1.80 19.78 -0.94
N ASP A 105 -2.25 20.98 -0.60
CA ASP A 105 -1.39 22.11 -0.21
C ASP A 105 -1.28 22.29 1.33
N GLY A 106 -1.96 21.44 2.10
CA GLY A 106 -2.04 21.54 3.57
C GLY A 106 -3.15 22.45 4.08
N VAL A 107 -3.83 23.18 3.22
CA VAL A 107 -4.87 24.18 3.60
C VAL A 107 -6.21 23.87 2.96
N GLY A 108 -6.23 23.72 1.63
CA GLY A 108 -7.43 23.43 0.85
C GLY A 108 -7.96 22.00 1.05
N ALA A 109 -9.01 21.65 0.31
CA ALA A 109 -9.44 20.26 0.23
C ALA A 109 -8.47 19.46 -0.66
N PRO A 110 -8.09 18.23 -0.29
CA PRO A 110 -7.37 17.35 -1.20
C PRO A 110 -8.13 17.18 -2.52
N ARG A 111 -7.41 17.19 -3.64
CA ARG A 111 -8.00 17.02 -4.98
C ARG A 111 -7.48 15.73 -5.58
N MET A 112 -8.40 14.90 -6.04
CA MET A 112 -8.05 13.66 -6.73
C MET A 112 -7.43 13.99 -8.10
N LEU A 113 -6.28 13.40 -8.36
CA LEU A 113 -5.63 13.37 -9.67
C LEU A 113 -6.02 12.07 -10.39
N GLU A 114 -5.86 10.94 -9.72
CA GLU A 114 -6.26 9.64 -10.23
C GLU A 114 -6.57 8.65 -9.11
N TYR A 115 -7.25 7.57 -9.46
CA TYR A 115 -7.46 6.40 -8.62
C TYR A 115 -6.94 5.15 -9.32
N ASN A 116 -5.87 4.58 -8.81
CA ASN A 116 -5.30 3.33 -9.27
C ASN A 116 -5.92 2.19 -8.45
N ALA A 117 -6.90 1.50 -9.03
CA ALA A 117 -7.70 0.48 -8.36
C ALA A 117 -7.44 -0.95 -8.89
N ASP A 118 -6.54 -1.11 -9.85
CA ASP A 118 -6.19 -2.41 -10.43
C ASP A 118 -4.82 -2.87 -9.93
N THR A 119 -3.74 -2.30 -10.44
CA THR A 119 -2.36 -2.72 -10.12
C THR A 119 -1.51 -1.56 -9.58
N PRO A 120 -1.90 -0.90 -8.48
CA PRO A 120 -1.13 0.22 -7.96
C PRO A 120 0.23 -0.25 -7.40
N THR A 121 1.27 0.52 -7.67
CA THR A 121 2.62 0.37 -7.09
C THR A 121 2.79 1.28 -5.86
N ALA A 122 4.03 1.49 -5.41
CA ALA A 122 4.41 2.27 -4.23
C ALA A 122 3.92 1.70 -2.88
N LEU A 123 3.59 0.42 -2.84
CA LEU A 123 3.07 -0.24 -1.63
C LEU A 123 4.19 -0.50 -0.61
N VAL A 124 5.33 -0.99 -1.06
CA VAL A 124 6.50 -1.27 -0.19
C VAL A 124 7.09 0.03 0.33
N GLU A 125 7.13 1.06 -0.49
CA GLU A 125 7.58 2.40 -0.14
C GLU A 125 6.78 2.96 1.03
N ALA A 126 5.45 2.90 0.93
CA ALA A 126 4.55 3.44 1.93
C ALA A 126 4.48 2.59 3.21
N SER A 127 4.46 1.26 3.08
CA SER A 127 4.22 0.36 4.21
C SER A 127 5.48 -0.08 4.94
N VAL A 128 6.63 -0.12 4.26
CA VAL A 128 7.89 -0.66 4.81
C VAL A 128 9.00 0.38 4.81
N ALA A 129 9.35 0.93 3.63
CA ALA A 129 10.52 1.80 3.51
C ALA A 129 10.38 3.07 4.34
N GLN A 130 9.22 3.74 4.31
CA GLN A 130 8.94 4.92 5.14
C GLN A 130 9.00 4.60 6.63
N TRP A 131 8.43 3.47 7.06
CA TRP A 131 8.46 3.06 8.46
C TRP A 131 9.88 2.85 8.97
N VAL A 132 10.69 2.11 8.21
CA VAL A 132 12.08 1.86 8.59
C VAL A 132 12.88 3.16 8.59
N TRP A 133 12.71 4.00 7.57
CA TRP A 133 13.33 5.31 7.54
C TRP A 133 12.97 6.14 8.77
N LEU A 134 11.68 6.20 9.12
CA LEU A 134 11.21 6.95 10.27
C LEU A 134 11.84 6.45 11.58
N LYS A 135 11.90 5.14 11.78
CA LYS A 135 12.46 4.56 13.00
C LYS A 135 13.98 4.73 13.12
N ASP A 136 14.68 4.79 12.01
CA ASP A 136 16.12 5.09 11.99
C ASP A 136 16.38 6.60 12.25
N MET A 137 15.48 7.50 11.84
CA MET A 137 15.63 8.96 11.97
C MET A 137 14.99 9.53 13.23
N ASP A 138 13.84 9.02 13.63
CA ASP A 138 13.12 9.41 14.85
C ASP A 138 12.37 8.20 15.43
N GLU A 139 12.96 7.58 16.43
CA GLU A 139 12.37 6.40 17.09
C GLU A 139 10.98 6.67 17.65
N ARG A 140 10.69 7.90 18.07
CA ARG A 140 9.40 8.31 18.65
C ARG A 140 8.40 8.82 17.62
N GLY A 141 8.85 9.07 16.40
CA GLY A 141 8.00 9.50 15.30
C GLY A 141 6.97 8.44 14.92
N ASP A 142 5.90 8.87 14.30
CA ASP A 142 4.85 8.01 13.78
C ASP A 142 4.55 8.34 12.31
N GLN A 143 4.20 7.31 11.55
CA GLN A 143 3.56 7.45 10.23
C GLN A 143 2.06 7.18 10.41
N TYR A 144 1.23 7.90 9.67
CA TYR A 144 -0.21 7.82 9.85
C TYR A 144 -0.90 6.67 9.06
N ASN A 145 -0.16 5.69 8.62
CA ASN A 145 -0.73 4.52 7.96
C ASN A 145 -0.41 3.22 8.70
N SER A 146 -1.30 2.25 8.54
CA SER A 146 -1.18 0.87 9.03
C SER A 146 -1.42 -0.13 7.90
N ILE A 147 -0.91 0.20 6.70
CA ILE A 147 -1.11 -0.58 5.47
C ILE A 147 -0.71 -2.03 5.65
N HIS A 148 0.43 -2.30 6.30
CA HIS A 148 0.93 -3.66 6.50
C HIS A 148 -0.05 -4.53 7.29
N GLU A 149 -0.54 -4.00 8.41
CA GLU A 149 -1.50 -4.69 9.28
C GLU A 149 -2.84 -4.90 8.58
N HIS A 150 -3.33 -3.90 7.88
CA HIS A 150 -4.58 -3.97 7.14
C HIS A 150 -4.52 -4.96 5.97
N LEU A 151 -3.38 -5.07 5.27
CA LEU A 151 -3.19 -6.09 4.24
C LEU A 151 -3.29 -7.49 4.83
N ILE A 152 -2.62 -7.74 5.96
CA ILE A 152 -2.70 -9.04 6.64
C ILE A 152 -4.15 -9.37 7.02
N ASP A 153 -4.90 -8.39 7.51
CA ASP A 153 -6.30 -8.60 7.91
C ASP A 153 -7.21 -8.77 6.68
N ALA A 154 -6.97 -8.04 5.60
CA ALA A 154 -7.67 -8.24 4.33
C ALA A 154 -7.45 -9.67 3.79
N TRP A 155 -6.22 -10.15 3.80
CA TRP A 155 -5.91 -11.53 3.37
C TRP A 155 -6.59 -12.59 4.24
N LYS A 156 -6.70 -12.38 5.55
CA LYS A 156 -7.49 -13.27 6.42
C LYS A 156 -8.95 -13.33 6.00
N ALA A 157 -9.54 -12.20 5.60
CA ALA A 157 -10.91 -12.14 5.14
C ALA A 157 -11.08 -12.87 3.79
N VAL A 158 -10.15 -12.66 2.84
CA VAL A 158 -10.11 -13.36 1.55
C VAL A 158 -10.04 -14.88 1.75
N LEU A 159 -9.06 -15.36 2.54
CA LEU A 159 -8.84 -16.78 2.80
C LEU A 159 -9.98 -17.44 3.57
N LYS A 160 -10.72 -16.68 4.36
CA LYS A 160 -11.92 -17.17 5.05
C LYS A 160 -13.08 -17.42 4.11
N ARG A 161 -13.16 -16.62 3.03
CA ARG A 161 -14.18 -16.74 1.99
C ARG A 161 -13.85 -17.85 1.00
N ASP A 162 -12.58 -17.92 0.58
CA ASP A 162 -12.08 -18.94 -0.33
C ASP A 162 -10.70 -19.43 0.15
N ALA A 163 -10.64 -20.71 0.53
CA ALA A 163 -9.43 -21.38 0.99
C ALA A 163 -8.59 -21.97 -0.15
N GLY A 164 -8.93 -21.64 -1.41
CA GLY A 164 -8.18 -22.08 -2.58
C GLY A 164 -6.77 -21.46 -2.69
N PRO A 165 -5.97 -21.91 -3.65
CA PRO A 165 -4.65 -21.32 -3.89
C PRO A 165 -4.79 -19.91 -4.45
N ILE A 166 -3.98 -18.98 -3.92
CA ILE A 166 -3.87 -17.61 -4.43
C ILE A 166 -2.64 -17.54 -5.33
N HIS A 167 -2.84 -17.06 -6.57
CA HIS A 167 -1.78 -16.85 -7.54
C HIS A 167 -1.41 -15.37 -7.60
N PHE A 168 -0.12 -15.07 -7.48
CA PHE A 168 0.43 -13.73 -7.63
C PHE A 168 1.18 -13.67 -8.96
N ALA A 169 0.84 -12.71 -9.80
CA ALA A 169 1.43 -12.52 -11.10
C ALA A 169 1.96 -11.09 -11.25
N ALA A 170 3.10 -10.95 -11.85
CA ALA A 170 3.70 -9.66 -12.20
C ALA A 170 4.52 -9.82 -13.47
N MET A 171 4.91 -8.71 -14.07
CA MET A 171 5.94 -8.70 -15.10
C MET A 171 7.30 -9.13 -14.51
N SER A 172 8.27 -9.37 -15.37
CA SER A 172 9.59 -9.78 -14.88
C SER A 172 10.23 -8.67 -14.04
N LYS A 173 11.03 -9.09 -13.06
CA LYS A 173 11.80 -8.17 -12.21
C LYS A 173 12.70 -7.20 -12.99
N LEU A 174 13.14 -7.61 -14.19
CA LEU A 174 14.03 -6.80 -15.03
C LEU A 174 13.26 -5.73 -15.81
N ASP A 175 12.01 -6.01 -16.17
CA ASP A 175 11.19 -5.10 -16.98
C ASP A 175 10.46 -4.07 -16.11
N THR A 176 9.80 -4.54 -15.03
CA THR A 176 9.03 -3.71 -14.10
C THR A 176 9.33 -4.12 -12.64
N PRO A 177 10.44 -3.64 -12.07
CA PRO A 177 10.84 -4.01 -10.72
C PRO A 177 9.80 -3.61 -9.66
N GLU A 178 9.08 -2.51 -9.87
CA GLU A 178 8.02 -2.02 -8.98
C GLU A 178 6.85 -2.99 -8.88
N ASP A 179 6.34 -3.46 -10.03
CA ASP A 179 5.24 -4.44 -10.08
C ASP A 179 5.65 -5.75 -9.43
N TYR A 180 6.87 -6.21 -9.76
CA TYR A 180 7.41 -7.44 -9.22
C TYR A 180 7.47 -7.39 -7.68
N ILE A 181 8.04 -6.33 -7.12
CA ILE A 181 8.16 -6.17 -5.67
C ILE A 181 6.81 -6.01 -4.99
N THR A 182 5.88 -5.30 -5.62
CA THR A 182 4.51 -5.17 -5.11
C THR A 182 3.84 -6.55 -5.02
N ALA A 183 3.93 -7.37 -6.07
CA ALA A 183 3.37 -8.72 -6.06
C ALA A 183 4.02 -9.63 -5.02
N GLU A 184 5.36 -9.58 -4.88
CA GLU A 184 6.09 -10.33 -3.85
C GLU A 184 5.69 -9.92 -2.43
N TYR A 185 5.51 -8.62 -2.19
CA TYR A 185 5.08 -8.12 -0.89
C TYR A 185 3.63 -8.53 -0.57
N MET A 186 2.74 -8.46 -1.56
CA MET A 186 1.37 -8.97 -1.43
C MET A 186 1.34 -10.47 -1.11
N ARG A 187 2.20 -11.26 -1.76
CA ARG A 187 2.36 -12.69 -1.47
C ARG A 187 2.87 -12.94 -0.04
N ASP A 188 3.84 -12.15 0.40
CA ASP A 188 4.40 -12.28 1.76
C ASP A 188 3.33 -11.96 2.81
N THR A 189 2.57 -10.88 2.66
CA THR A 189 1.48 -10.52 3.56
C THR A 189 0.36 -11.57 3.57
N ALA A 190 0.03 -12.15 2.42
CA ALA A 190 -0.94 -13.25 2.32
C ALA A 190 -0.47 -14.55 3.00
N SER A 191 0.84 -14.77 3.06
CA SER A 191 1.43 -15.95 3.71
C SER A 191 1.47 -15.85 5.24
N ARG A 192 1.13 -14.69 5.82
CA ARG A 192 1.18 -14.39 7.27
C ARG A 192 -0.17 -14.35 8.01
N PRO A 193 -1.32 -14.80 7.48
CA PRO A 193 -2.60 -14.71 8.17
C PRO A 193 -2.53 -15.42 9.52
N GLY A 194 -2.61 -14.65 10.62
CA GLY A 194 -2.57 -15.18 11.97
C GLY A 194 -1.27 -14.97 12.74
N ARG A 195 -0.21 -14.49 12.14
CA ARG A 195 0.99 -14.05 12.87
C ARG A 195 0.82 -12.61 13.33
N ARG A 196 0.62 -12.41 14.63
CA ARG A 196 0.79 -11.07 15.22
C ARG A 196 2.24 -10.63 15.00
N PRO A 197 2.51 -9.37 14.62
CA PRO A 197 3.86 -8.86 14.54
C PRO A 197 4.53 -9.08 15.90
N ARG A 198 5.62 -9.82 15.92
CA ARG A 198 6.45 -9.90 17.12
C ARG A 198 7.20 -8.59 17.24
N SER A 199 6.99 -7.88 18.33
CA SER A 199 7.94 -6.87 18.80
C SER A 199 9.26 -7.58 19.10
N SER A 200 10.19 -7.59 18.16
CA SER A 200 11.55 -8.06 18.42
C SER A 200 12.55 -6.96 18.09
N THR A 201 13.07 -6.41 19.14
CA THR A 201 14.37 -5.76 19.16
C THR A 201 15.48 -6.82 19.04
N SER A 202 15.60 -7.51 17.92
CA SER A 202 16.79 -8.32 17.61
C SER A 202 16.72 -8.78 16.15
N PRO A 203 17.77 -8.60 15.36
CA PRO A 203 17.85 -9.16 14.03
C PRO A 203 17.99 -10.68 14.15
N THR A 204 16.96 -11.40 13.78
CA THR A 204 17.08 -12.86 13.66
C THR A 204 17.68 -13.18 12.31
N SER A 205 18.81 -13.86 12.34
CA SER A 205 19.56 -14.35 11.18
C SER A 205 18.65 -14.98 10.13
N ALA A 206 18.80 -14.54 8.88
CA ALA A 206 18.17 -15.10 7.72
C ALA A 206 18.55 -16.59 7.57
N GLY A 207 17.55 -17.46 7.66
CA GLY A 207 17.69 -18.82 7.20
C GLY A 207 17.65 -18.83 5.68
N THR A 208 18.71 -19.31 5.06
CA THR A 208 18.83 -19.52 3.63
C THR A 208 17.91 -20.65 3.18
N GLY A 209 16.70 -20.26 2.75
CA GLY A 209 15.82 -21.12 1.97
C GLY A 209 15.72 -20.57 0.56
N ALA A 210 15.90 -21.41 -0.43
CA ALA A 210 15.98 -21.02 -1.83
C ALA A 210 14.79 -20.15 -2.28
N GLY A 211 15.08 -18.93 -2.73
CA GLY A 211 14.24 -18.16 -3.64
C GLY A 211 13.23 -17.17 -3.06
N GLY A 212 13.16 -16.91 -1.75
CA GLY A 212 12.21 -15.96 -1.19
C GLY A 212 12.90 -14.93 -0.29
N ALA A 213 12.83 -13.67 -0.63
CA ALA A 213 13.18 -12.61 0.30
C ALA A 213 12.20 -12.64 1.49
N SER A 214 12.68 -12.95 2.69
CA SER A 214 11.86 -12.89 3.89
C SER A 214 11.85 -11.47 4.42
N TRP A 215 10.68 -10.84 4.42
CA TRP A 215 10.48 -9.52 4.97
C TRP A 215 10.26 -9.61 6.49
N THR A 216 11.18 -9.10 7.26
CA THR A 216 10.98 -8.92 8.70
C THR A 216 10.69 -7.46 8.98
N THR A 217 9.44 -7.12 9.23
CA THR A 217 9.07 -5.80 9.77
C THR A 217 9.39 -5.73 11.25
N PRO A 218 10.04 -4.66 11.73
CA PRO A 218 10.10 -4.36 13.16
C PRO A 218 8.69 -4.11 13.68
N GLY A 219 8.34 -4.71 14.81
CA GLY A 219 7.02 -4.60 15.38
C GLY A 219 6.65 -3.16 15.75
N SER A 220 5.53 -2.67 15.27
CA SER A 220 4.92 -1.45 15.73
C SER A 220 4.42 -1.62 17.15
N ARG A 221 4.92 -0.82 18.09
CA ARG A 221 4.21 -0.57 19.34
C ARG A 221 3.15 0.46 19.04
N SER A 222 1.90 0.06 19.10
CA SER A 222 0.79 1.00 19.18
C SER A 222 0.84 1.69 20.54
N THR A 223 1.47 2.86 20.62
CA THR A 223 1.16 3.81 21.67
C THR A 223 0.06 4.69 21.14
N GLY A 224 -1.14 4.51 21.68
CA GLY A 224 -2.38 5.18 21.47
C GLY A 224 -2.33 6.57 20.83
N ALA A 225 -2.46 6.61 19.54
CA ALA A 225 -3.24 7.60 18.87
C ALA A 225 -4.24 6.81 18.04
N SER A 226 -5.37 6.53 18.63
CA SER A 226 -6.50 5.90 17.99
C SER A 226 -7.10 6.90 17.01
N SER A 227 -6.59 6.91 15.80
CA SER A 227 -7.30 7.45 14.66
C SER A 227 -7.07 6.52 13.48
N CYS A 228 -7.43 5.29 13.66
CA CYS A 228 -7.58 4.43 12.52
C CYS A 228 -9.02 3.98 12.44
N THR A 229 -9.70 4.57 11.51
CA THR A 229 -10.79 4.00 10.73
C THR A 229 -11.56 2.89 11.43
N ARG A 230 -12.58 3.29 12.17
CA ARG A 230 -13.80 2.48 12.16
C ARG A 230 -14.46 2.76 10.83
N GLY A 231 -14.40 1.86 9.97
CA GLY A 231 -15.19 2.06 8.80
C GLY A 231 -14.84 1.05 7.76
N SER A 232 -15.78 0.19 7.54
CA SER A 232 -16.05 -0.52 6.30
C SER A 232 -14.83 -1.07 5.59
N GLY A 233 -14.72 -2.37 5.68
CA GLY A 233 -13.71 -3.16 5.02
C GLY A 233 -13.45 -2.75 3.59
N TRP A 234 -12.24 -2.67 3.33
CA TRP A 234 -11.64 -2.85 2.05
C TRP A 234 -11.38 -4.33 1.87
#